data_186f132505314b7a4ba361604c45b5f1
#
_entry.id   186f132505314b7a4ba361604c45b5f1
#
_cell.length_a   1.000
_cell.length_b   1.000
_cell.length_c   1.000
_cell.angle_alpha   90.00
_cell.angle_beta   90.00
_cell.angle_gamma   90.00
#
_symmetry.space_group_name_H-M   'P 1'
#
loop_
_entity.id
_entity.type
_entity.pdbx_description
1 polymer ?
#
loop_
_entity_poly.entity_id
_entity_poly.type
_entity_poly.pdbx_seq_one_letter_code
_entity_poly.pdbx_strand_id
1 'polypeptide(L)'
;MDEFLKQKRSEGEAGEPWLARMKWELGRVPVLIRRVRPTAVTRSPSDVTEEHIRALREGLPWATPTFAIHFQALRQFLRWAENPIALDRSLWRLPSGTATHRRWLTREQFLSLYRGTRGVESVIVALEGLAGLRRVEVLRLRVKDIFLEEGCLRILGKGRHGGKWRRLPLEGEVERVVRSWTRSMSADDRIVPLSRSGADAALQRAVRRSGLRDAGVKVSHHDLRRTFGRLANASGMSLVSLQEMFGHASPALSAHYIGLDIDELRSALARMGSYLDGSGLARQAALPKRVGLRPASGNRQ
;
A
#
# COMPACT_ATOMS: atom_id res chain seq x y z
N MET A 1 23.02 -16.48 -13.05
CA MET A 1 21.78 -15.68 -12.97
C MET A 1 20.63 -16.34 -13.72
N ASP A 2 20.82 -16.70 -14.97
CA ASP A 2 19.74 -17.27 -15.80
C ASP A 2 19.24 -18.62 -15.26
N GLU A 3 20.11 -19.47 -14.72
CA GLU A 3 19.71 -20.72 -14.04
C GLU A 3 18.86 -20.45 -12.79
N PHE A 4 19.25 -19.50 -11.96
CA PHE A 4 18.44 -19.05 -10.82
C PHE A 4 17.04 -18.62 -11.23
N LEU A 5 16.94 -17.80 -12.28
CA LEU A 5 15.65 -17.32 -12.78
C LEU A 5 14.82 -18.46 -13.39
N LYS A 6 15.49 -19.38 -14.11
CA LYS A 6 14.85 -20.57 -14.68
C LYS A 6 14.30 -21.48 -13.58
N GLN A 7 15.08 -21.73 -12.52
CA GLN A 7 14.62 -22.52 -11.38
C GLN A 7 13.42 -21.86 -10.68
N LYS A 8 13.47 -20.54 -10.40
CA LYS A 8 12.36 -19.82 -9.76
C LYS A 8 11.09 -19.82 -10.62
N ARG A 9 11.22 -19.89 -11.95
CA ARG A 9 10.09 -20.06 -12.86
C ARG A 9 9.52 -21.48 -12.77
N SER A 10 10.35 -22.51 -12.78
CA SER A 10 9.90 -23.91 -12.73
C SER A 10 9.26 -24.30 -11.40
N GLU A 11 9.72 -23.72 -10.29
CA GLU A 11 9.13 -23.89 -8.96
C GLU A 11 7.76 -23.21 -8.81
N GLY A 12 7.30 -22.45 -9.81
CA GLY A 12 6.05 -21.69 -9.73
C GLY A 12 6.03 -20.58 -8.66
N GLU A 13 7.20 -20.29 -8.07
CA GLU A 13 7.33 -19.31 -7.00
C GLU A 13 7.28 -17.86 -7.50
N ALA A 14 7.55 -17.63 -8.79
CA ALA A 14 7.71 -16.31 -9.35
C ALA A 14 6.97 -16.14 -10.67
N GLY A 15 6.16 -15.08 -10.78
CA GLY A 15 5.55 -14.66 -12.04
C GLY A 15 6.52 -13.83 -12.91
N GLU A 16 6.22 -13.72 -14.20
CA GLU A 16 7.05 -12.99 -15.18
C GLU A 16 7.47 -11.57 -14.74
N PRO A 17 6.61 -10.74 -14.10
CA PRO A 17 7.02 -9.42 -13.64
C PRO A 17 8.08 -9.46 -12.53
N TRP A 18 8.06 -10.51 -11.69
CA TRP A 18 9.07 -10.70 -10.65
C TRP A 18 10.40 -11.15 -11.27
N LEU A 19 10.36 -12.09 -12.21
CA LEU A 19 11.54 -12.59 -12.92
C LEU A 19 12.25 -11.47 -13.68
N ALA A 20 11.50 -10.66 -14.44
CA ALA A 20 12.03 -9.51 -15.16
C ALA A 20 12.70 -8.50 -14.21
N ARG A 21 12.07 -8.25 -13.07
CA ARG A 21 12.63 -7.38 -12.04
C ARG A 21 13.92 -7.96 -11.46
N MET A 22 13.94 -9.23 -11.06
CA MET A 22 15.13 -9.89 -10.51
C MET A 22 16.29 -9.86 -11.50
N LYS A 23 16.01 -10.14 -12.78
CA LYS A 23 17.01 -10.05 -13.84
C LYS A 23 17.64 -8.66 -13.92
N TRP A 24 16.81 -7.61 -13.86
CA TRP A 24 17.27 -6.23 -13.89
C TRP A 24 18.08 -5.86 -12.63
N GLU A 25 17.58 -6.23 -11.45
CA GLU A 25 18.25 -5.96 -10.17
C GLU A 25 19.62 -6.62 -10.09
N LEU A 26 19.68 -7.93 -10.38
CA LEU A 26 20.92 -8.71 -10.30
C LEU A 26 21.93 -8.32 -11.40
N GLY A 27 21.47 -7.97 -12.58
CA GLY A 27 22.34 -7.50 -13.66
C GLY A 27 23.10 -6.22 -13.32
N ARG A 28 22.60 -5.42 -12.38
CA ARG A 28 23.26 -4.19 -11.92
C ARG A 28 24.30 -4.41 -10.82
N VAL A 29 24.24 -5.52 -10.11
CA VAL A 29 25.10 -5.77 -8.93
C VAL A 29 26.60 -5.62 -9.24
N PRO A 30 27.16 -6.20 -10.32
CA PRO A 30 28.57 -6.03 -10.63
C PRO A 30 28.98 -4.57 -10.90
N VAL A 31 28.07 -3.81 -11.54
CA VAL A 31 28.28 -2.37 -11.81
C VAL A 31 28.25 -1.57 -10.51
N LEU A 32 27.33 -1.88 -9.62
CA LEU A 32 27.21 -1.19 -8.31
C LEU A 32 28.40 -1.49 -7.41
N ILE A 33 28.87 -2.74 -7.39
CA ILE A 33 30.09 -3.11 -6.64
C ILE A 33 31.29 -2.34 -7.18
N ARG A 34 31.50 -2.31 -8.51
CA ARG A 34 32.60 -1.53 -9.09
C ARG A 34 32.52 -0.03 -8.85
N ARG A 35 31.32 0.52 -8.69
CA ARG A 35 31.12 1.93 -8.36
C ARG A 35 31.66 2.28 -6.97
N VAL A 36 31.52 1.40 -5.99
CA VAL A 36 31.97 1.60 -4.61
C VAL A 36 33.35 0.98 -4.36
N ARG A 37 33.75 0.02 -5.17
CA ARG A 37 35.06 -0.66 -5.17
C ARG A 37 35.57 -0.82 -6.60
N PRO A 38 36.28 0.18 -7.17
CA PRO A 38 36.65 0.18 -8.60
C PRO A 38 37.51 -1.00 -9.04
N THR A 39 38.31 -1.55 -8.13
CA THR A 39 39.21 -2.70 -8.40
C THR A 39 38.52 -4.05 -8.23
N ALA A 40 37.26 -4.09 -7.76
CA ALA A 40 36.55 -5.33 -7.55
C ALA A 40 36.19 -6.04 -8.87
N VAL A 41 36.53 -7.32 -8.95
CA VAL A 41 36.15 -8.20 -10.07
C VAL A 41 35.18 -9.23 -9.55
N THR A 42 33.92 -9.12 -9.96
CA THR A 42 32.86 -10.06 -9.61
C THR A 42 32.33 -10.75 -10.89
N ARG A 43 32.87 -11.94 -11.17
CA ARG A 43 32.48 -12.79 -12.34
C ARG A 43 31.44 -13.83 -11.96
N SER A 44 31.51 -14.30 -10.73
CA SER A 44 30.60 -15.31 -10.17
C SER A 44 29.97 -14.84 -8.86
N PRO A 45 28.87 -15.46 -8.39
CA PRO A 45 28.30 -15.17 -7.09
C PRO A 45 29.27 -15.41 -5.92
N SER A 46 30.22 -16.34 -6.06
CA SER A 46 31.25 -16.63 -5.05
C SER A 46 32.26 -15.50 -4.86
N ASP A 47 32.44 -14.64 -5.86
CA ASP A 47 33.36 -13.49 -5.78
C ASP A 47 32.77 -12.36 -4.89
N VAL A 48 31.48 -12.43 -4.55
CA VAL A 48 30.85 -11.41 -3.70
C VAL A 48 31.20 -11.71 -2.25
N THR A 49 31.95 -10.77 -1.64
CA THR A 49 32.44 -10.89 -0.27
C THR A 49 31.67 -9.95 0.68
N GLU A 50 31.88 -10.16 1.98
CA GLU A 50 31.37 -9.26 3.03
C GLU A 50 31.75 -7.80 2.79
N GLU A 51 32.98 -7.56 2.37
CA GLU A 51 33.50 -6.23 2.10
C GLU A 51 32.73 -5.52 0.99
N HIS A 52 32.32 -6.27 -0.06
CA HIS A 52 31.46 -5.76 -1.11
C HIS A 52 30.08 -5.34 -0.58
N ILE A 53 29.50 -6.15 0.33
CA ILE A 53 28.18 -5.85 0.92
C ILE A 53 28.26 -4.60 1.81
N ARG A 54 29.30 -4.49 2.65
CA ARG A 54 29.54 -3.30 3.49
C ARG A 54 29.73 -2.05 2.62
N ALA A 55 30.59 -2.13 1.60
CA ALA A 55 30.84 -1.00 0.69
C ALA A 55 29.56 -0.55 -0.06
N LEU A 56 28.69 -1.49 -0.48
CA LEU A 56 27.40 -1.16 -1.09
C LEU A 56 26.47 -0.43 -0.10
N ARG A 57 26.49 -0.81 1.17
CA ARG A 57 25.68 -0.15 2.21
C ARG A 57 26.10 1.27 2.50
N GLU A 58 27.42 1.51 2.54
CA GLU A 58 28.01 2.78 2.95
C GLU A 58 28.17 3.75 1.78
N GLY A 59 28.48 3.21 0.58
CA GLY A 59 28.87 4.02 -0.58
C GLY A 59 27.72 4.42 -1.51
N LEU A 60 26.49 3.90 -1.31
CA LEU A 60 25.37 4.22 -2.20
C LEU A 60 24.34 5.11 -1.49
N PRO A 61 24.04 6.30 -2.05
CA PRO A 61 23.06 7.24 -1.47
C PRO A 61 21.63 6.83 -1.80
N TRP A 62 21.27 5.58 -1.52
CA TRP A 62 19.92 5.09 -1.83
C TRP A 62 18.96 5.36 -0.69
N ALA A 63 17.74 5.78 -1.04
CA ALA A 63 16.66 5.76 -0.10
C ALA A 63 16.42 4.31 0.40
N THR A 64 16.21 4.15 1.69
CA THR A 64 16.06 2.86 2.37
C THR A 64 15.15 1.86 1.64
N PRO A 65 13.98 2.24 1.06
CA PRO A 65 13.13 1.30 0.33
C PRO A 65 13.77 0.74 -0.94
N THR A 66 14.52 1.57 -1.68
CA THR A 66 15.23 1.13 -2.91
C THR A 66 16.37 0.19 -2.53
N PHE A 67 17.12 0.55 -1.50
CA PHE A 67 18.18 -0.26 -0.96
C PHE A 67 17.68 -1.66 -0.51
N ALA A 68 16.58 -1.68 0.25
CA ALA A 68 15.95 -2.92 0.70
C ALA A 68 15.65 -3.90 -0.45
N ILE A 69 15.18 -3.38 -1.57
CA ILE A 69 14.82 -4.17 -2.75
C ILE A 69 16.05 -4.81 -3.40
N HIS A 70 17.10 -4.00 -3.64
CA HIS A 70 18.35 -4.49 -4.22
C HIS A 70 19.04 -5.51 -3.32
N PHE A 71 19.09 -5.22 -2.02
CA PHE A 71 19.70 -6.11 -1.02
C PHE A 71 18.95 -7.43 -0.89
N GLN A 72 17.64 -7.39 -0.89
CA GLN A 72 16.83 -8.62 -0.85
C GLN A 72 17.06 -9.48 -2.11
N ALA A 73 17.09 -8.85 -3.28
CA ALA A 73 17.36 -9.56 -4.54
C ALA A 73 18.74 -10.22 -4.53
N LEU A 74 19.76 -9.45 -4.14
CA LEU A 74 21.13 -9.95 -4.05
C LEU A 74 21.25 -11.09 -3.02
N ARG A 75 20.69 -10.92 -1.84
CA ARG A 75 20.72 -11.96 -0.80
C ARG A 75 20.05 -13.25 -1.25
N GLN A 76 18.89 -13.19 -1.91
CA GLN A 76 18.21 -14.36 -2.44
C GLN A 76 19.06 -15.09 -3.49
N PHE A 77 19.71 -14.35 -4.37
CA PHE A 77 20.58 -14.91 -5.39
C PHE A 77 21.84 -15.55 -4.78
N LEU A 78 22.51 -14.88 -3.84
CA LEU A 78 23.69 -15.42 -3.16
C LEU A 78 23.35 -16.66 -2.31
N ARG A 79 22.17 -16.69 -1.71
CA ARG A 79 21.70 -17.88 -0.98
C ARG A 79 21.46 -19.06 -1.90
N TRP A 80 20.91 -18.82 -3.08
CA TRP A 80 20.73 -19.85 -4.11
C TRP A 80 22.07 -20.36 -4.63
N ALA A 81 23.06 -19.49 -4.77
CA ALA A 81 24.42 -19.82 -5.18
C ALA A 81 25.29 -20.35 -4.03
N GLU A 82 24.71 -20.66 -2.89
CA GLU A 82 25.37 -21.22 -1.70
C GLU A 82 26.52 -20.35 -1.15
N ASN A 83 26.51 -19.06 -1.46
CA ASN A 83 27.50 -18.14 -0.89
C ASN A 83 27.20 -17.94 0.62
N PRO A 84 28.15 -18.29 1.54
CA PRO A 84 27.90 -18.28 2.99
C PRO A 84 27.54 -16.91 3.55
N ILE A 85 27.97 -15.82 2.91
CA ILE A 85 27.65 -14.47 3.38
C ILE A 85 26.13 -14.18 3.34
N ALA A 86 25.35 -14.90 2.54
CA ALA A 86 23.90 -14.76 2.51
C ALA A 86 23.21 -15.18 3.82
N LEU A 87 23.90 -15.98 4.64
CA LEU A 87 23.38 -16.48 5.92
C LEU A 87 23.68 -15.52 7.08
N ASP A 88 24.69 -14.68 6.97
CA ASP A 88 25.02 -13.71 8.00
C ASP A 88 23.95 -12.60 8.08
N ARG A 89 23.10 -12.72 9.11
CA ARG A 89 21.98 -11.76 9.31
C ARG A 89 22.46 -10.33 9.57
N SER A 90 23.66 -10.14 10.10
CA SER A 90 24.18 -8.81 10.45
C SER A 90 24.48 -7.96 9.22
N LEU A 91 25.00 -8.59 8.17
CA LEU A 91 25.31 -7.93 6.89
C LEU A 91 24.06 -7.44 6.15
N TRP A 92 22.95 -8.16 6.32
CA TRP A 92 21.69 -7.90 5.60
C TRP A 92 20.69 -7.07 6.41
N ARG A 93 21.09 -6.61 7.61
CA ARG A 93 20.26 -5.71 8.41
C ARG A 93 20.14 -4.38 7.70
N LEU A 94 18.92 -4.02 7.34
CA LEU A 94 18.64 -2.73 6.73
C LEU A 94 18.80 -1.62 7.78
N PRO A 95 19.29 -0.43 7.37
CA PRO A 95 19.21 0.73 8.23
C PRO A 95 17.77 0.92 8.69
N SER A 96 17.56 1.26 9.95
CA SER A 96 16.23 1.66 10.44
C SER A 96 15.78 2.84 9.60
N GLY A 97 14.81 2.57 8.71
CA GLY A 97 14.35 3.59 7.78
C GLY A 97 13.61 4.67 8.54
N THR A 98 13.88 5.92 8.21
CA THR A 98 12.93 6.99 8.45
C THR A 98 11.59 6.54 7.91
N ALA A 99 10.58 6.51 8.77
CA ALA A 99 9.22 6.15 8.38
C ALA A 99 8.87 6.96 7.13
N THR A 100 8.72 6.30 6.00
CA THR A 100 8.26 6.98 4.78
C THR A 100 6.91 7.59 5.12
N HIS A 101 6.82 8.92 5.13
CA HIS A 101 5.57 9.61 5.33
C HIS A 101 4.57 9.10 4.30
N ARG A 102 3.65 8.25 4.78
CA ARG A 102 2.59 7.70 3.95
C ARG A 102 1.61 8.81 3.70
N ARG A 103 1.33 9.06 2.43
CA ARG A 103 0.39 10.09 2.01
C ARG A 103 -0.99 9.49 1.84
N TRP A 104 -1.98 10.24 2.24
CA TRP A 104 -3.39 10.09 1.94
C TRP A 104 -4.00 11.48 1.82
N LEU A 105 -5.17 11.57 1.27
CA LEU A 105 -5.92 12.81 1.17
C LEU A 105 -6.78 13.01 2.41
N THR A 106 -6.94 14.25 2.86
CA THR A 106 -8.01 14.59 3.79
C THR A 106 -9.36 14.38 3.13
N ARG A 107 -10.44 14.38 3.91
CA ARG A 107 -11.82 14.30 3.39
C ARG A 107 -12.08 15.40 2.37
N GLU A 108 -11.72 16.63 2.68
CA GLU A 108 -11.92 17.83 1.84
C GLU A 108 -11.11 17.73 0.54
N GLN A 109 -9.84 17.31 0.63
CA GLN A 109 -8.99 17.08 -0.53
C GLN A 109 -9.54 15.97 -1.44
N PHE A 110 -10.02 14.88 -0.85
CA PHE A 110 -10.64 13.80 -1.63
C PHE A 110 -11.92 14.26 -2.32
N LEU A 111 -12.79 15.00 -1.64
CA LEU A 111 -14.01 15.54 -2.23
C LEU A 111 -13.69 16.55 -3.35
N SER A 112 -12.68 17.40 -3.18
CA SER A 112 -12.21 18.32 -4.24
C SER A 112 -11.72 17.53 -5.45
N LEU A 113 -10.89 16.51 -5.25
CA LEU A 113 -10.42 15.63 -6.32
C LEU A 113 -11.59 14.98 -7.05
N TYR A 114 -12.52 14.38 -6.30
CA TYR A 114 -13.65 13.65 -6.85
C TYR A 114 -14.56 14.57 -7.71
N ARG A 115 -14.85 15.78 -7.26
CA ARG A 115 -15.59 16.80 -8.02
C ARG A 115 -14.86 17.24 -9.30
N GLY A 116 -13.54 17.19 -9.31
CA GLY A 116 -12.70 17.50 -10.47
C GLY A 116 -12.62 16.38 -11.51
N THR A 117 -13.19 15.20 -11.26
CA THR A 117 -13.13 14.06 -12.18
C THR A 117 -14.14 14.16 -13.32
N ARG A 118 -13.83 13.56 -14.48
CA ARG A 118 -14.72 13.48 -15.65
C ARG A 118 -14.58 12.12 -16.34
N GLY A 119 -15.69 11.55 -16.77
CA GLY A 119 -15.69 10.28 -17.52
C GLY A 119 -14.95 9.16 -16.78
N VAL A 120 -14.01 8.52 -17.44
CA VAL A 120 -13.23 7.39 -16.88
C VAL A 120 -12.45 7.74 -15.59
N GLU A 121 -12.13 9.00 -15.39
CA GLU A 121 -11.45 9.45 -14.16
C GLU A 121 -12.34 9.29 -12.93
N SER A 122 -13.66 9.54 -13.08
CA SER A 122 -14.62 9.34 -12.00
C SER A 122 -14.68 7.87 -11.60
N VAL A 123 -14.63 6.96 -12.57
CA VAL A 123 -14.61 5.51 -12.32
C VAL A 123 -13.32 5.10 -11.57
N ILE A 124 -12.17 5.59 -12.02
CA ILE A 124 -10.87 5.29 -11.38
C ILE A 124 -10.88 5.77 -9.93
N VAL A 125 -11.24 7.04 -9.70
CA VAL A 125 -11.21 7.65 -8.36
C VAL A 125 -12.26 7.03 -7.44
N ALA A 126 -13.45 6.68 -7.95
CA ALA A 126 -14.47 5.98 -7.17
C ALA A 126 -14.00 4.57 -6.76
N LEU A 127 -13.52 3.76 -7.70
CA LEU A 127 -13.09 2.39 -7.41
C LEU A 127 -11.87 2.34 -6.48
N GLU A 128 -10.93 3.26 -6.60
CA GLU A 128 -9.73 3.28 -5.75
C GLU A 128 -9.95 4.00 -4.42
N GLY A 129 -10.67 5.12 -4.44
CA GLY A 129 -10.84 6.00 -3.29
C GLY A 129 -12.09 5.76 -2.44
N LEU A 130 -13.12 5.07 -2.98
CA LEU A 130 -14.35 4.74 -2.26
C LEU A 130 -14.57 3.22 -2.09
N ALA A 131 -13.94 2.38 -2.92
CA ALA A 131 -13.98 0.93 -2.77
C ALA A 131 -12.60 0.30 -2.49
N GLY A 132 -11.54 1.09 -2.46
CA GLY A 132 -10.21 0.66 -2.06
C GLY A 132 -9.51 -0.30 -3.02
N LEU A 133 -9.89 -0.37 -4.30
CA LEU A 133 -9.26 -1.25 -5.27
C LEU A 133 -7.82 -0.83 -5.56
N ARG A 134 -6.98 -1.82 -5.91
CA ARG A 134 -5.65 -1.54 -6.46
C ARG A 134 -5.78 -1.10 -7.92
N ARG A 135 -4.90 -0.21 -8.40
CA ARG A 135 -4.87 0.19 -9.82
C ARG A 135 -4.91 -1.02 -10.77
N VAL A 136 -4.15 -2.06 -10.50
CA VAL A 136 -4.13 -3.26 -11.34
C VAL A 136 -5.46 -4.00 -11.34
N GLU A 137 -6.20 -3.96 -10.25
CA GLU A 137 -7.53 -4.55 -10.12
C GLU A 137 -8.52 -3.73 -10.94
N VAL A 138 -8.50 -2.41 -10.83
CA VAL A 138 -9.32 -1.48 -11.63
C VAL A 138 -9.09 -1.67 -13.13
N LEU A 139 -7.82 -1.76 -13.57
CA LEU A 139 -7.48 -1.92 -14.99
C LEU A 139 -7.82 -3.32 -15.56
N ARG A 140 -8.06 -4.31 -14.70
CA ARG A 140 -8.45 -5.68 -15.11
C ARG A 140 -9.95 -5.90 -15.06
N LEU A 141 -10.67 -5.11 -14.30
CA LEU A 141 -12.10 -5.25 -14.05
C LEU A 141 -12.89 -5.12 -15.35
N ARG A 142 -13.77 -6.09 -15.60
CA ARG A 142 -14.67 -6.13 -16.75
C ARG A 142 -16.12 -5.95 -16.33
N VAL A 143 -16.98 -5.61 -17.27
CA VAL A 143 -18.42 -5.44 -17.02
C VAL A 143 -19.03 -6.74 -16.47
N LYS A 144 -18.64 -7.91 -16.98
CA LYS A 144 -19.09 -9.23 -16.48
C LYS A 144 -18.67 -9.55 -15.04
N ASP A 145 -17.80 -8.77 -14.45
CA ASP A 145 -17.39 -8.91 -13.05
C ASP A 145 -18.22 -8.02 -12.11
N ILE A 146 -19.25 -7.32 -12.66
CA ILE A 146 -20.17 -6.47 -11.93
C ILE A 146 -21.52 -7.20 -11.83
N PHE A 147 -21.96 -7.45 -10.62
CA PHE A 147 -23.23 -8.11 -10.32
C PHE A 147 -24.17 -7.08 -9.70
N LEU A 148 -24.82 -6.27 -10.56
CA LEU A 148 -25.66 -5.14 -10.13
C LEU A 148 -26.86 -5.58 -9.29
N GLU A 149 -27.48 -6.70 -9.64
CA GLU A 149 -28.64 -7.24 -8.92
C GLU A 149 -28.25 -7.79 -7.54
N GLU A 150 -27.00 -8.27 -7.42
CA GLU A 150 -26.45 -8.78 -6.17
C GLU A 150 -25.72 -7.69 -5.36
N GLY A 151 -25.63 -6.48 -5.89
CA GLY A 151 -24.92 -5.36 -5.26
C GLY A 151 -23.45 -5.65 -4.99
N CYS A 152 -22.74 -6.32 -5.91
CA CYS A 152 -21.34 -6.64 -5.67
C CYS A 152 -20.44 -6.63 -6.91
N LEU A 153 -19.13 -6.46 -6.67
CA LEU A 153 -18.04 -6.64 -7.62
C LEU A 153 -17.27 -7.93 -7.31
N ARG A 154 -16.87 -8.66 -8.34
CA ARG A 154 -15.93 -9.77 -8.24
C ARG A 154 -14.55 -9.31 -8.68
N ILE A 155 -13.60 -9.31 -7.78
CA ILE A 155 -12.26 -8.76 -7.97
C ILE A 155 -11.21 -9.86 -7.93
N LEU A 156 -10.38 -9.94 -8.99
CA LEU A 156 -9.20 -10.80 -9.02
C LEU A 156 -8.02 -10.08 -8.36
N GLY A 157 -7.69 -10.48 -7.15
CA GLY A 157 -6.54 -9.97 -6.39
C GLY A 157 -5.20 -10.46 -6.92
N LYS A 158 -4.12 -10.05 -6.25
CA LYS A 158 -2.79 -10.63 -6.45
C LYS A 158 -2.70 -11.98 -5.74
N GLY A 159 -1.96 -12.91 -6.33
CA GLY A 159 -1.67 -14.20 -5.72
C GLY A 159 -0.87 -15.09 -6.65
N ARG A 160 -0.27 -16.17 -6.10
CA ARG A 160 0.30 -17.28 -6.88
C ARG A 160 -0.85 -17.95 -7.65
N HIS A 161 -0.56 -18.60 -8.75
CA HIS A 161 -1.53 -19.34 -9.56
C HIS A 161 -2.73 -18.51 -10.09
N GLY A 162 -2.47 -17.28 -10.54
CA GLY A 162 -3.48 -16.43 -11.18
C GLY A 162 -4.24 -15.48 -10.26
N GLY A 163 -4.02 -15.54 -8.95
CA GLY A 163 -4.66 -14.64 -7.97
C GLY A 163 -5.85 -15.26 -7.25
N LYS A 164 -6.35 -14.57 -6.24
CA LYS A 164 -7.50 -15.00 -5.44
C LYS A 164 -8.70 -14.08 -5.73
N TRP A 165 -9.84 -14.66 -6.03
CA TRP A 165 -11.10 -13.92 -6.20
C TRP A 165 -11.65 -13.50 -4.84
N ARG A 166 -12.21 -12.29 -4.78
CA ARG A 166 -13.01 -11.80 -3.66
C ARG A 166 -14.22 -11.02 -4.17
N ARG A 167 -15.26 -10.96 -3.39
CA ARG A 167 -16.43 -10.12 -3.64
C ARG A 167 -16.33 -8.87 -2.79
N LEU A 168 -16.69 -7.72 -3.37
CA LEU A 168 -16.79 -6.44 -2.68
C LEU A 168 -18.21 -5.90 -2.84
N PRO A 169 -18.79 -5.30 -1.79
CA PRO A 169 -20.07 -4.64 -1.92
C PRO A 169 -19.97 -3.48 -2.92
N LEU A 170 -21.03 -3.33 -3.70
CA LEU A 170 -21.20 -2.25 -4.67
C LEU A 170 -22.41 -1.42 -4.23
N GLU A 171 -22.13 -0.33 -3.53
CA GLU A 171 -23.17 0.50 -2.94
C GLU A 171 -22.87 2.00 -3.08
N GLY A 172 -23.91 2.80 -2.92
CA GLY A 172 -23.83 4.25 -2.84
C GLY A 172 -23.21 4.89 -4.08
N GLU A 173 -22.25 5.74 -3.88
CA GLU A 173 -21.61 6.51 -4.95
C GLU A 173 -20.82 5.64 -5.93
N VAL A 174 -20.20 4.54 -5.45
CA VAL A 174 -19.46 3.60 -6.32
C VAL A 174 -20.44 2.91 -7.28
N GLU A 175 -21.58 2.43 -6.76
CA GLU A 175 -22.62 1.81 -7.58
C GLU A 175 -23.14 2.80 -8.63
N ARG A 176 -23.48 4.01 -8.20
CA ARG A 176 -24.01 5.05 -9.10
C ARG A 176 -23.09 5.33 -10.28
N VAL A 177 -21.78 5.50 -9.99
CA VAL A 177 -20.78 5.76 -11.03
C VAL A 177 -20.58 4.56 -11.95
N VAL A 178 -20.45 3.37 -11.39
CA VAL A 178 -20.23 2.13 -12.16
C VAL A 178 -21.45 1.82 -13.03
N ARG A 179 -22.66 1.86 -12.47
CA ARG A 179 -23.90 1.63 -13.20
C ARG A 179 -24.09 2.63 -14.36
N SER A 180 -23.85 3.91 -14.10
CA SER A 180 -23.95 4.95 -15.14
C SER A 180 -22.92 4.75 -16.25
N TRP A 181 -21.67 4.44 -15.88
CA TRP A 181 -20.58 4.28 -16.81
C TRP A 181 -20.70 3.05 -17.72
N THR A 182 -21.19 1.94 -17.17
CA THR A 182 -21.24 0.65 -17.89
C THR A 182 -22.54 0.42 -18.68
N ARG A 183 -23.49 1.36 -18.67
CA ARG A 183 -24.81 1.20 -19.28
C ARG A 183 -24.77 0.79 -20.76
N SER A 184 -23.80 1.29 -21.53
CA SER A 184 -23.65 1.02 -22.97
C SER A 184 -22.48 0.10 -23.29
N MET A 185 -21.86 -0.54 -22.29
CA MET A 185 -20.69 -1.39 -22.48
C MET A 185 -21.09 -2.86 -22.59
N SER A 186 -20.29 -3.63 -23.33
CA SER A 186 -20.46 -5.09 -23.46
C SER A 186 -19.86 -5.81 -22.27
N ALA A 187 -20.32 -7.04 -21.99
CA ALA A 187 -19.90 -7.84 -20.85
C ALA A 187 -18.36 -8.04 -20.74
N ASP A 188 -17.69 -8.18 -21.89
CA ASP A 188 -16.24 -8.39 -21.94
C ASP A 188 -15.41 -7.12 -21.97
N ASP A 189 -16.04 -5.95 -22.04
CA ASP A 189 -15.34 -4.68 -22.03
C ASP A 189 -14.66 -4.45 -20.67
N ARG A 190 -13.47 -3.85 -20.73
CA ARG A 190 -12.83 -3.34 -19.51
C ARG A 190 -13.51 -2.06 -19.08
N ILE A 191 -13.86 -1.96 -17.82
CA ILE A 191 -14.48 -0.74 -17.26
C ILE A 191 -13.55 0.47 -17.44
N VAL A 192 -12.24 0.27 -17.31
CA VAL A 192 -11.21 1.27 -17.55
C VAL A 192 -10.30 0.77 -18.69
N PRO A 193 -10.58 1.12 -19.96
CA PRO A 193 -9.83 0.65 -21.12
C PRO A 193 -8.55 1.47 -21.34
N LEU A 194 -7.77 1.64 -20.27
CA LEU A 194 -6.52 2.39 -20.28
C LEU A 194 -5.31 1.50 -19.97
N SER A 195 -4.15 1.90 -20.47
CA SER A 195 -2.87 1.39 -19.99
C SER A 195 -2.54 1.93 -18.60
N ARG A 196 -1.48 1.40 -17.97
CA ARG A 196 -1.02 1.94 -16.68
C ARG A 196 -0.67 3.43 -16.77
N SER A 197 0.09 3.82 -17.79
CA SER A 197 0.45 5.22 -18.02
C SER A 197 -0.76 6.09 -18.37
N GLY A 198 -1.72 5.54 -19.12
CA GLY A 198 -2.99 6.21 -19.40
C GLY A 198 -3.82 6.49 -18.14
N ALA A 199 -3.87 5.53 -17.20
CA ALA A 199 -4.53 5.72 -15.91
C ALA A 199 -3.79 6.75 -15.04
N ASP A 200 -2.44 6.70 -14.99
CA ASP A 200 -1.64 7.72 -14.32
C ASP A 200 -1.94 9.13 -14.90
N ALA A 201 -1.97 9.26 -16.22
CA ALA A 201 -2.29 10.53 -16.88
C ALA A 201 -3.72 11.00 -16.58
N ALA A 202 -4.70 10.08 -16.55
CA ALA A 202 -6.08 10.38 -16.20
C ALA A 202 -6.18 10.92 -14.76
N LEU A 203 -5.58 10.24 -13.80
CA LEU A 203 -5.53 10.71 -12.40
C LEU A 203 -4.88 12.09 -12.32
N GLN A 204 -3.74 12.31 -12.98
CA GLN A 204 -3.05 13.61 -12.93
C GLN A 204 -3.88 14.74 -13.58
N ARG A 205 -4.73 14.47 -14.58
CA ARG A 205 -5.67 15.45 -15.11
C ARG A 205 -6.71 15.86 -14.05
N ALA A 206 -7.29 14.89 -13.35
CA ALA A 206 -8.24 15.16 -12.26
C ALA A 206 -7.58 15.95 -11.12
N VAL A 207 -6.34 15.60 -10.74
CA VAL A 207 -5.55 16.33 -9.71
C VAL A 207 -5.30 17.79 -10.10
N ARG A 208 -5.02 18.05 -11.39
CA ARG A 208 -4.87 19.43 -11.86
C ARG A 208 -6.19 20.20 -11.79
N ARG A 209 -7.29 19.62 -12.30
CA ARG A 209 -8.61 20.29 -12.28
C ARG A 209 -9.15 20.55 -10.88
N SER A 210 -8.78 19.74 -9.90
CA SER A 210 -9.19 19.95 -8.51
C SER A 210 -8.39 21.02 -7.77
N GLY A 211 -7.37 21.64 -8.39
CA GLY A 211 -6.48 22.59 -7.73
C GLY A 211 -5.48 21.99 -6.74
N LEU A 212 -5.55 20.67 -6.49
CA LEU A 212 -4.65 20.00 -5.53
C LEU A 212 -3.18 20.10 -5.93
N ARG A 213 -2.89 20.10 -7.23
CA ARG A 213 -1.53 20.25 -7.73
C ARG A 213 -0.94 21.60 -7.38
N ASP A 214 -1.73 22.66 -7.52
CA ASP A 214 -1.31 24.04 -7.26
C ASP A 214 -1.15 24.27 -5.74
N ALA A 215 -1.89 23.52 -4.92
CA ALA A 215 -1.71 23.42 -3.49
C ALA A 215 -0.53 22.53 -3.05
N GLY A 216 0.32 22.06 -3.97
CA GLY A 216 1.47 21.21 -3.68
C GLY A 216 1.14 19.74 -3.31
N VAL A 217 -0.12 19.33 -3.42
CA VAL A 217 -0.56 17.97 -3.04
C VAL A 217 -0.28 17.00 -4.17
N LYS A 218 0.61 16.04 -3.92
CA LYS A 218 0.91 14.94 -4.85
C LYS A 218 -0.03 13.77 -4.58
N VAL A 219 -0.69 13.28 -5.61
CA VAL A 219 -1.64 12.17 -5.53
C VAL A 219 -1.24 11.04 -6.47
N SER A 220 -1.14 9.85 -5.94
CA SER A 220 -0.94 8.60 -6.70
C SER A 220 -2.14 7.65 -6.51
N HIS A 221 -2.27 6.65 -7.36
CA HIS A 221 -3.26 5.58 -7.20
C HIS A 221 -3.19 4.90 -5.83
N HIS A 222 -1.98 4.75 -5.29
CA HIS A 222 -1.81 4.13 -3.99
C HIS A 222 -2.26 5.05 -2.84
N ASP A 223 -2.14 6.37 -3.02
CA ASP A 223 -2.62 7.35 -2.04
C ASP A 223 -4.17 7.36 -2.01
N LEU A 224 -4.86 7.16 -3.15
CA LEU A 224 -6.33 6.98 -3.19
C LEU A 224 -6.78 5.77 -2.37
N ARG A 225 -6.13 4.63 -2.56
CA ARG A 225 -6.45 3.43 -1.78
C ARG A 225 -6.16 3.62 -0.27
N ARG A 226 -5.11 4.34 0.08
CA ARG A 226 -4.83 4.72 1.49
C ARG A 226 -5.90 5.67 2.03
N THR A 227 -6.32 6.63 1.21
CA THR A 227 -7.42 7.54 1.54
C THR A 227 -8.70 6.77 1.85
N PHE A 228 -9.06 5.76 1.04
CA PHE A 228 -10.17 4.86 1.36
C PHE A 228 -10.00 4.25 2.76
N GLY A 229 -8.84 3.66 3.07
CA GLY A 229 -8.61 3.05 4.38
C GLY A 229 -8.81 4.03 5.54
N ARG A 230 -8.29 5.26 5.41
CA ARG A 230 -8.47 6.33 6.40
C ARG A 230 -9.93 6.75 6.55
N LEU A 231 -10.60 7.04 5.46
CA LEU A 231 -11.99 7.50 5.46
C LEU A 231 -12.94 6.40 5.98
N ALA A 232 -12.74 5.17 5.56
CA ALA A 232 -13.53 4.03 6.01
C ALA A 232 -13.33 3.74 7.51
N ASN A 233 -12.08 3.80 8.01
CA ASN A 233 -11.83 3.70 9.44
C ASN A 233 -12.47 4.85 10.23
N ALA A 234 -12.33 6.08 9.75
CA ALA A 234 -12.94 7.25 10.39
C ALA A 234 -14.48 7.18 10.39
N SER A 235 -15.08 6.51 9.40
CA SER A 235 -16.54 6.24 9.36
C SER A 235 -16.98 5.06 10.25
N GLY A 236 -16.05 4.39 10.93
CA GLY A 236 -16.37 3.29 11.87
C GLY A 236 -16.23 1.88 11.27
N MET A 237 -15.72 1.73 10.04
CA MET A 237 -15.46 0.42 9.48
C MET A 237 -14.38 -0.32 10.29
N SER A 238 -14.66 -1.57 10.66
CA SER A 238 -13.73 -2.38 11.46
C SER A 238 -12.45 -2.72 10.67
N LEU A 239 -11.35 -2.99 11.40
CA LEU A 239 -10.10 -3.44 10.77
C LEU A 239 -10.27 -4.75 10.00
N VAL A 240 -11.14 -5.65 10.48
CA VAL A 240 -11.46 -6.91 9.81
C VAL A 240 -12.20 -6.64 8.49
N SER A 241 -13.21 -5.78 8.51
CA SER A 241 -13.91 -5.37 7.29
C SER A 241 -12.96 -4.70 6.28
N LEU A 242 -12.06 -3.83 6.75
CA LEU A 242 -11.04 -3.23 5.90
C LEU A 242 -10.07 -4.26 5.31
N GLN A 243 -9.70 -5.29 6.08
CA GLN A 243 -8.86 -6.38 5.59
C GLN A 243 -9.52 -7.11 4.42
N GLU A 244 -10.80 -7.43 4.54
CA GLU A 244 -11.60 -8.06 3.48
C GLU A 244 -11.69 -7.14 2.26
N MET A 245 -12.06 -5.88 2.44
CA MET A 245 -12.13 -4.87 1.36
C MET A 245 -10.81 -4.76 0.60
N PHE A 246 -9.71 -4.69 1.31
CA PHE A 246 -8.39 -4.62 0.71
C PHE A 246 -7.89 -5.95 0.12
N GLY A 247 -8.43 -7.08 0.53
CA GLY A 247 -7.88 -8.41 0.21
C GLY A 247 -6.45 -8.55 0.72
N HIS A 248 -6.21 -8.21 1.98
CA HIS A 248 -4.92 -8.37 2.65
C HIS A 248 -4.84 -9.75 3.31
N ALA A 249 -3.67 -10.39 3.20
CA ALA A 249 -3.42 -11.68 3.81
C ALA A 249 -3.28 -11.61 5.34
N SER A 250 -3.02 -10.42 5.91
CA SER A 250 -2.92 -10.23 7.36
C SER A 250 -3.48 -8.87 7.80
N PRO A 251 -4.03 -8.80 9.04
CA PRO A 251 -4.51 -7.55 9.64
C PRO A 251 -3.43 -6.47 9.75
N ALA A 252 -2.18 -6.85 10.01
CA ALA A 252 -1.05 -5.94 10.10
C ALA A 252 -0.86 -5.09 8.83
N LEU A 253 -1.14 -5.66 7.64
CA LEU A 253 -1.12 -4.91 6.39
C LEU A 253 -2.25 -3.87 6.33
N SER A 254 -3.43 -4.17 6.86
CA SER A 254 -4.56 -3.23 6.89
C SER A 254 -4.32 -2.10 7.90
N ALA A 255 -3.83 -2.42 9.09
CA ALA A 255 -3.42 -1.44 10.10
C ALA A 255 -2.38 -0.46 9.55
N HIS A 256 -1.49 -0.92 8.66
CA HIS A 256 -0.51 -0.12 7.98
C HIS A 256 -1.08 0.98 7.07
N TYR A 257 -2.32 0.80 6.58
CA TYR A 257 -3.01 1.78 5.73
C TYR A 257 -3.81 2.80 6.54
N ILE A 258 -4.17 2.47 7.76
CA ILE A 258 -5.04 3.31 8.60
C ILE A 258 -4.24 4.41 9.28
N GLY A 259 -3.03 4.12 9.80
CA GLY A 259 -2.22 5.07 10.56
C GLY A 259 -3.04 5.64 11.74
N LEU A 260 -3.04 4.97 12.88
CA LEU A 260 -3.82 5.42 14.05
C LEU A 260 -3.32 6.77 14.54
N ASP A 261 -4.24 7.74 14.60
CA ASP A 261 -4.04 9.06 15.18
C ASP A 261 -4.74 9.14 16.55
N ILE A 262 -4.22 9.98 17.44
CA ILE A 262 -4.82 10.20 18.77
C ILE A 262 -6.27 10.72 18.68
N ASP A 263 -6.56 11.51 17.66
CA ASP A 263 -7.91 12.04 17.45
C ASP A 263 -8.89 10.97 16.96
N GLU A 264 -8.41 9.95 16.25
CA GLU A 264 -9.23 8.79 15.90
C GLU A 264 -9.54 7.92 17.12
N LEU A 265 -8.60 7.76 18.05
CA LEU A 265 -8.83 7.09 19.33
C LEU A 265 -9.84 7.85 20.17
N ARG A 266 -9.74 9.19 20.23
CA ARG A 266 -10.72 10.04 20.90
C ARG A 266 -12.12 9.90 20.30
N SER A 267 -12.20 9.91 18.96
CA SER A 267 -13.46 9.75 18.23
C SER A 267 -14.08 8.37 18.46
N ALA A 268 -13.25 7.31 18.53
CA ALA A 268 -13.72 5.95 18.87
C ALA A 268 -14.26 5.86 20.30
N LEU A 269 -13.58 6.49 21.27
CA LEU A 269 -14.04 6.57 22.64
C LEU A 269 -15.34 7.37 22.77
N ALA A 270 -15.48 8.48 22.04
CA ALA A 270 -16.71 9.25 22.01
C ALA A 270 -17.89 8.45 21.44
N ARG A 271 -17.67 7.68 20.35
CA ARG A 271 -18.72 6.77 19.82
C ARG A 271 -19.11 5.67 20.82
N MET A 272 -18.13 5.12 21.54
CA MET A 272 -18.40 4.16 22.61
C MET A 272 -19.23 4.80 23.74
N GLY A 273 -18.88 6.03 24.14
CA GLY A 273 -19.67 6.80 25.09
C GLY A 273 -21.11 6.97 24.62
N SER A 274 -21.32 7.46 23.40
CA SER A 274 -22.66 7.62 22.82
C SER A 274 -23.46 6.31 22.72
N TYR A 275 -22.80 5.19 22.40
CA TYR A 275 -23.42 3.87 22.37
C TYR A 275 -23.88 3.43 23.77
N LEU A 276 -23.07 3.70 24.80
CA LEU A 276 -23.38 3.38 26.21
C LEU A 276 -24.44 4.33 26.82
N ASP A 277 -24.44 5.61 26.40
CA ASP A 277 -25.44 6.59 26.85
C ASP A 277 -26.86 6.17 26.45
N GLY A 278 -27.05 5.55 25.29
CA GLY A 278 -28.30 4.96 24.87
C GLY A 278 -28.78 3.80 25.75
N SER A 279 -27.88 3.21 26.54
CA SER A 279 -28.19 2.14 27.50
C SER A 279 -28.44 2.62 28.97
N GLY A 280 -28.38 3.93 29.23
CA GLY A 280 -28.65 4.51 30.54
C GLY A 280 -27.50 4.45 31.57
N LEU A 281 -26.30 3.98 31.13
CA LEU A 281 -25.12 3.91 32.01
C LEU A 281 -24.48 5.26 32.38
N ALA A 282 -24.73 6.29 31.56
CA ALA A 282 -24.16 7.63 31.76
C ALA A 282 -24.66 8.37 33.02
N ARG A 283 -25.74 7.92 33.64
CA ARG A 283 -26.30 8.56 34.86
C ARG A 283 -25.58 8.20 36.19
N GLN A 284 -24.63 7.27 36.16
CA GLN A 284 -23.94 6.81 37.40
C GLN A 284 -22.55 7.37 37.63
N ALA A 285 -21.93 8.03 36.66
CA ALA A 285 -20.58 8.57 36.78
C ALA A 285 -20.57 10.09 37.00
N ALA A 286 -21.09 10.55 38.10
CA ALA A 286 -20.63 11.82 38.68
C ALA A 286 -19.20 11.58 39.19
N LEU A 287 -18.21 11.93 38.39
CA LEU A 287 -16.80 11.85 38.80
C LEU A 287 -16.60 12.61 40.12
N PRO A 288 -16.00 12.01 41.17
CA PRO A 288 -15.63 12.74 42.36
C PRO A 288 -14.68 13.88 41.99
N LYS A 289 -14.94 15.09 42.50
CA LYS A 289 -14.08 16.24 42.34
C LYS A 289 -12.65 15.84 42.66
N ARG A 290 -11.72 16.20 41.76
CA ARG A 290 -10.28 15.99 41.95
C ARG A 290 -9.88 16.43 43.35
N VAL A 291 -9.52 15.49 44.19
CA VAL A 291 -8.79 15.77 45.41
C VAL A 291 -7.40 16.24 44.96
N GLY A 292 -7.10 17.50 45.25
CA GLY A 292 -5.82 18.10 44.90
C GLY A 292 -4.68 17.31 45.54
N LEU A 293 -3.80 16.76 44.73
CA LEU A 293 -2.49 16.30 45.16
C LEU A 293 -1.72 17.50 45.72
N ARG A 294 -1.57 17.58 47.05
CA ARG A 294 -0.62 18.48 47.68
C ARG A 294 0.79 18.09 47.24
N PRO A 295 1.63 19.05 46.88
CA PRO A 295 3.03 18.77 46.62
C PRO A 295 3.69 18.26 47.91
N ALA A 296 4.41 17.17 47.83
CA ALA A 296 5.23 16.66 48.91
C ALA A 296 6.30 17.72 49.23
N SER A 297 6.21 18.28 50.45
CA SER A 297 7.23 19.13 51.03
C SER A 297 8.53 18.35 51.20
N GLY A 298 9.57 18.79 50.51
CA GLY A 298 10.92 18.25 50.69
C GLY A 298 11.37 18.40 52.13
N ASN A 299 11.91 17.33 52.69
CA ASN A 299 12.72 17.37 53.89
C ASN A 299 14.19 17.31 53.45
N ARG A 300 14.87 18.44 53.62
CA ARG A 300 16.33 18.45 53.72
C ARG A 300 16.68 18.07 55.16
N GLN A 301 17.46 17.05 55.31
CA GLN A 301 18.59 17.02 56.27
C GLN A 301 19.58 15.97 55.73
#